data_bc6a7908b8edc0ca5e96ac495af59ac6
#
_entry.id   bc6a7908b8edc0ca5e96ac495af59ac6
#
_cell.length_a   1.000
_cell.length_b   1.000
_cell.length_c   1.000
_cell.angle_alpha   90.00
_cell.angle_beta   90.00
_cell.angle_gamma   90.00
#
_symmetry.space_group_name_H-M   'P 1'
#
loop_
_entity.id
_entity.type
_entity.pdbx_description
1 polymer ?
#
loop_
_entity_poly.entity_id
_entity_poly.type
_entity_poly.pdbx_seq_one_letter_code
_entity_poly.pdbx_strand_id
1 'polypeptide(L)'
;MAKPERVGLIGVGLMGHGIGKNILAKGYGLSVLAHRNRGPVEDLVGKGAKELKSPRDVAAASDLVITVVGNSNQLEDIVFRADGVLAGAHKGLIMADCTTAMPDSTLKIAAAIKEKGARFVDIPMSRTPKEAEAGKLCLMTGGDPATLAEIRPVLDCFADLIVHCGDVSAGHRVKLVNNMLSLGYGMVTAEALLAAKRGGIDLKALRDVVSGGGANSVMFQRLAAYAIENDNTQLRFAIANAAKDVRYFTHMCESLAVATPVAQAIHQAYAMAANMGYAEQYVPTMVDVLGQWNEKKK
;
A
#
# COMPACT_ATOMS: atom_id res chain seq x y z
N MET A 1 13.44 -2.01 26.66
CA MET A 1 12.13 -1.33 26.70
C MET A 1 11.03 -2.38 26.69
N ALA A 2 9.87 -2.11 27.29
CA ALA A 2 8.77 -3.07 27.32
C ALA A 2 8.18 -3.23 25.90
N LYS A 3 7.87 -4.47 25.51
CA LYS A 3 7.22 -4.73 24.21
C LYS A 3 5.80 -4.14 24.22
N PRO A 4 5.31 -3.61 23.07
CA PRO A 4 3.94 -3.15 22.97
C PRO A 4 2.96 -4.30 23.23
N GLU A 5 2.01 -4.09 24.13
CA GLU A 5 0.95 -5.09 24.44
C GLU A 5 -0.41 -4.65 23.85
N ARG A 6 -0.62 -3.33 23.73
CA ARG A 6 -1.85 -2.71 23.25
C ARG A 6 -1.61 -2.12 21.88
N VAL A 7 -2.21 -2.70 20.87
CA VAL A 7 -2.08 -2.26 19.48
C VAL A 7 -3.36 -1.53 19.03
N GLY A 8 -3.20 -0.36 18.45
CA GLY A 8 -4.25 0.37 17.75
C GLY A 8 -4.11 0.16 16.24
N LEU A 9 -5.20 -0.11 15.54
CA LEU A 9 -5.21 -0.22 14.10
C LEU A 9 -6.23 0.74 13.50
N ILE A 10 -5.76 1.69 12.70
CA ILE A 10 -6.58 2.66 11.98
C ILE A 10 -6.51 2.37 10.49
N GLY A 11 -7.65 2.01 9.91
CA GLY A 11 -7.73 1.61 8.50
C GLY A 11 -7.91 0.11 8.33
N VAL A 12 -9.08 -0.41 8.74
CA VAL A 12 -9.48 -1.82 8.59
C VAL A 12 -10.14 -2.03 7.22
N GLY A 13 -9.32 -1.87 6.15
CA GLY A 13 -9.70 -2.18 4.78
C GLY A 13 -9.18 -3.56 4.34
N LEU A 14 -9.01 -3.74 3.00
CA LEU A 14 -8.53 -5.01 2.41
C LEU A 14 -7.22 -5.52 3.01
N MET A 15 -6.29 -4.62 3.34
CA MET A 15 -5.00 -5.00 3.93
C MET A 15 -5.08 -5.01 5.47
N GLY A 16 -5.68 -3.97 6.06
CA GLY A 16 -5.75 -3.79 7.49
C GLY A 16 -6.54 -4.89 8.21
N HIS A 17 -7.55 -5.48 7.58
CA HIS A 17 -8.29 -6.61 8.16
C HIS A 17 -7.36 -7.80 8.44
N GLY A 18 -6.58 -8.24 7.44
CA GLY A 18 -5.61 -9.33 7.62
C GLY A 18 -4.55 -9.01 8.68
N ILE A 19 -4.06 -7.76 8.73
CA ILE A 19 -3.12 -7.29 9.76
C ILE A 19 -3.77 -7.45 11.15
N GLY A 20 -4.95 -6.89 11.37
CA GLY A 20 -5.65 -6.95 12.66
C GLY A 20 -5.96 -8.37 13.10
N LYS A 21 -6.42 -9.22 12.18
CA LYS A 21 -6.71 -10.63 12.42
C LYS A 21 -5.48 -11.40 12.93
N ASN A 22 -4.33 -11.20 12.28
CA ASN A 22 -3.10 -11.88 12.67
C ASN A 22 -2.54 -11.37 13.99
N ILE A 23 -2.68 -10.07 14.31
CA ILE A 23 -2.30 -9.49 15.60
C ILE A 23 -3.14 -10.11 16.73
N LEU A 24 -4.48 -10.19 16.56
CA LEU A 24 -5.38 -10.83 17.53
C LEU A 24 -5.04 -12.31 17.71
N ALA A 25 -4.78 -13.04 16.64
CA ALA A 25 -4.45 -14.47 16.69
C ALA A 25 -3.15 -14.77 17.47
N LYS A 26 -2.28 -13.77 17.65
CA LYS A 26 -1.06 -13.86 18.46
C LYS A 26 -1.24 -13.37 19.90
N GLY A 27 -2.48 -13.02 20.31
CA GLY A 27 -2.82 -12.69 21.68
C GLY A 27 -2.59 -11.22 22.09
N TYR A 28 -2.30 -10.31 21.14
CA TYR A 28 -2.20 -8.88 21.43
C TYR A 28 -3.59 -8.26 21.63
N GLY A 29 -3.70 -7.32 22.57
CA GLY A 29 -4.87 -6.46 22.69
C GLY A 29 -4.98 -5.53 21.47
N LEU A 30 -6.11 -5.56 20.75
CA LEU A 30 -6.33 -4.76 19.55
C LEU A 30 -7.47 -3.77 19.72
N SER A 31 -7.20 -2.48 19.46
CA SER A 31 -8.21 -1.44 19.31
C SER A 31 -8.34 -1.06 17.84
N VAL A 32 -9.57 -0.92 17.35
CA VAL A 32 -9.85 -0.60 15.94
C VAL A 32 -10.79 0.59 15.82
N LEU A 33 -10.79 1.21 14.65
CA LEU A 33 -11.68 2.31 14.31
C LEU A 33 -12.48 1.96 13.06
N ALA A 34 -13.81 2.06 13.14
CA ALA A 34 -14.67 1.88 11.97
C ALA A 34 -14.64 3.12 11.06
N HIS A 35 -14.80 2.89 9.77
CA HIS A 35 -15.01 3.91 8.75
C HIS A 35 -16.28 3.57 7.93
N ARG A 36 -16.27 3.76 6.62
CA ARG A 36 -17.45 3.54 5.75
C ARG A 36 -17.89 2.07 5.69
N ASN A 37 -16.96 1.15 5.52
CA ASN A 37 -17.24 -0.28 5.51
C ASN A 37 -17.06 -0.86 6.92
N ARG A 38 -18.15 -1.26 7.55
CA ARG A 38 -18.15 -1.78 8.91
C ARG A 38 -17.81 -3.27 9.01
N GLY A 39 -18.12 -4.05 7.98
CA GLY A 39 -18.00 -5.51 8.02
C GLY A 39 -16.62 -6.02 8.51
N PRO A 40 -15.49 -5.52 7.98
CA PRO A 40 -14.16 -5.92 8.47
C PRO A 40 -13.91 -5.58 9.95
N VAL A 41 -14.45 -4.46 10.45
CA VAL A 41 -14.32 -4.08 11.87
C VAL A 41 -15.18 -4.98 12.74
N GLU A 42 -16.42 -5.25 12.34
CA GLU A 42 -17.34 -6.15 13.05
C GLU A 42 -16.78 -7.57 13.17
N ASP A 43 -16.12 -8.06 12.12
CA ASP A 43 -15.40 -9.33 12.16
C ASP A 43 -14.27 -9.34 13.20
N LEU A 44 -13.44 -8.28 13.24
CA LEU A 44 -12.37 -8.16 14.23
C LEU A 44 -12.91 -8.00 15.66
N VAL A 45 -14.02 -7.25 15.85
CA VAL A 45 -14.69 -7.11 17.15
C VAL A 45 -15.23 -8.46 17.61
N GLY A 46 -15.84 -9.23 16.72
CA GLY A 46 -16.26 -10.61 17.00
C GLY A 46 -15.11 -11.55 17.40
N LYS A 47 -13.87 -11.20 17.02
CA LYS A 47 -12.63 -11.92 17.40
C LYS A 47 -11.92 -11.33 18.63
N GLY A 48 -12.50 -10.32 19.29
CA GLY A 48 -11.99 -9.75 20.55
C GLY A 48 -11.33 -8.37 20.40
N ALA A 49 -11.37 -7.72 19.23
CA ALA A 49 -10.94 -6.34 19.11
C ALA A 49 -11.93 -5.39 19.80
N LYS A 50 -11.43 -4.26 20.29
CA LYS A 50 -12.24 -3.19 20.88
C LYS A 50 -12.43 -2.08 19.85
N GLU A 51 -13.67 -1.79 19.45
CA GLU A 51 -13.96 -0.62 18.62
C GLU A 51 -13.91 0.65 19.48
N LEU A 52 -13.20 1.67 18.98
CA LEU A 52 -13.11 3.01 19.57
C LEU A 52 -13.69 4.06 18.64
N LYS A 53 -13.93 5.29 19.16
CA LYS A 53 -14.73 6.30 18.48
C LYS A 53 -13.92 7.27 17.62
N SER A 54 -12.63 7.45 17.93
CA SER A 54 -11.77 8.41 17.24
C SER A 54 -10.32 7.92 17.16
N PRO A 55 -9.50 8.44 16.23
CA PRO A 55 -8.06 8.20 16.22
C PRO A 55 -7.37 8.62 17.52
N ARG A 56 -7.85 9.69 18.16
CA ARG A 56 -7.40 10.12 19.48
C ARG A 56 -7.56 9.01 20.50
N ASP A 57 -8.76 8.40 20.56
CA ASP A 57 -9.06 7.38 21.56
C ASP A 57 -8.22 6.11 21.29
N VAL A 58 -7.98 5.78 20.00
CA VAL A 58 -7.08 4.68 19.62
C VAL A 58 -5.65 4.98 20.09
N ALA A 59 -5.14 6.18 19.84
CA ALA A 59 -3.78 6.53 20.24
C ALA A 59 -3.62 6.54 21.78
N ALA A 60 -4.58 7.10 22.51
CA ALA A 60 -4.55 7.15 23.98
C ALA A 60 -4.62 5.77 24.64
N ALA A 61 -5.23 4.78 23.98
CA ALA A 61 -5.39 3.42 24.49
C ALA A 61 -4.26 2.47 24.09
N SER A 62 -3.30 2.89 23.26
CA SER A 62 -2.34 2.00 22.60
C SER A 62 -0.88 2.32 22.96
N ASP A 63 -0.03 1.30 22.93
CA ASP A 63 1.43 1.44 22.98
C ASP A 63 2.01 1.58 21.56
N LEU A 64 1.34 0.95 20.58
CA LEU A 64 1.66 1.00 19.15
C LEU A 64 0.39 1.31 18.36
N VAL A 65 0.41 2.36 17.53
CA VAL A 65 -0.65 2.63 16.54
C VAL A 65 -0.13 2.29 15.15
N ILE A 66 -0.84 1.42 14.45
CA ILE A 66 -0.59 1.08 13.05
C ILE A 66 -1.65 1.78 12.19
N THR A 67 -1.21 2.53 11.15
CA THR A 67 -2.11 3.18 10.20
C THR A 67 -2.01 2.51 8.82
N VAL A 68 -3.17 2.25 8.19
CA VAL A 68 -3.28 1.59 6.88
C VAL A 68 -4.38 2.28 6.08
N VAL A 69 -4.09 3.44 5.50
CA VAL A 69 -5.08 4.24 4.78
C VAL A 69 -4.72 4.43 3.30
N GLY A 70 -5.58 5.07 2.54
CA GLY A 70 -5.48 5.09 1.09
C GLY A 70 -4.40 6.03 0.52
N ASN A 71 -4.08 7.15 1.23
CA ASN A 71 -3.18 8.18 0.72
C ASN A 71 -2.68 9.12 1.84
N SER A 72 -1.72 10.00 1.49
CA SER A 72 -1.13 10.97 2.44
C SER A 72 -2.16 11.95 3.01
N ASN A 73 -3.12 12.42 2.23
CA ASN A 73 -4.13 13.37 2.72
C ASN A 73 -5.00 12.75 3.80
N GLN A 74 -5.41 11.49 3.62
CA GLN A 74 -6.16 10.75 4.65
C GLN A 74 -5.30 10.49 5.89
N LEU A 75 -4.01 10.20 5.70
CA LEU A 75 -3.08 10.00 6.79
C LEU A 75 -2.89 11.29 7.60
N GLU A 76 -2.68 12.42 6.92
CA GLU A 76 -2.57 13.74 7.56
C GLU A 76 -3.85 14.12 8.30
N ASP A 77 -5.01 13.91 7.70
CA ASP A 77 -6.30 14.15 8.37
C ASP A 77 -6.43 13.36 9.67
N ILE A 78 -6.18 12.05 9.61
CA ILE A 78 -6.24 11.15 10.78
C ILE A 78 -5.26 11.58 11.87
N VAL A 79 -4.12 12.13 11.50
CA VAL A 79 -3.10 12.56 12.48
C VAL A 79 -3.41 13.93 13.05
N PHE A 80 -3.74 14.93 12.22
CA PHE A 80 -3.78 16.34 12.60
C PHE A 80 -5.15 16.89 12.97
N ARG A 81 -6.25 16.23 12.62
CA ARG A 81 -7.59 16.72 12.99
C ARG A 81 -7.78 16.79 14.50
N ALA A 82 -8.76 17.52 14.98
CA ALA A 82 -8.97 17.81 16.41
C ALA A 82 -9.10 16.57 17.30
N ASP A 83 -9.66 15.49 16.79
CA ASP A 83 -9.75 14.16 17.42
C ASP A 83 -8.78 13.14 16.79
N GLY A 84 -7.71 13.65 16.18
CA GLY A 84 -6.67 12.86 15.51
C GLY A 84 -5.69 12.18 16.46
N VAL A 85 -4.77 11.39 15.88
CA VAL A 85 -3.74 10.65 16.62
C VAL A 85 -2.92 11.57 17.52
N LEU A 86 -2.54 12.78 17.06
CA LEU A 86 -1.76 13.73 17.86
C LEU A 86 -2.46 14.19 19.12
N ALA A 87 -3.79 14.24 19.14
CA ALA A 87 -4.56 14.64 20.32
C ALA A 87 -4.56 13.55 21.42
N GLY A 88 -4.32 12.29 21.04
CA GLY A 88 -4.18 11.16 21.97
C GLY A 88 -2.74 10.69 22.16
N ALA A 89 -1.79 11.28 21.43
CA ALA A 89 -0.39 10.88 21.49
C ALA A 89 0.24 11.21 22.86
N HIS A 90 1.03 10.29 23.38
CA HIS A 90 1.67 10.38 24.69
C HIS A 90 3.11 9.89 24.64
N LYS A 91 3.88 10.20 25.66
CA LYS A 91 5.25 9.69 25.83
C LYS A 91 5.23 8.17 25.85
N GLY A 92 6.02 7.57 24.97
CA GLY A 92 6.13 6.09 24.84
C GLY A 92 5.29 5.51 23.70
N LEU A 93 4.29 6.23 23.17
CA LEU A 93 3.57 5.78 21.98
C LEU A 93 4.53 5.63 20.80
N ILE A 94 4.33 4.56 20.02
CA ILE A 94 4.95 4.39 18.71
C ILE A 94 3.85 4.45 17.67
N MET A 95 4.01 5.28 16.65
CA MET A 95 3.17 5.28 15.46
C MET A 95 3.92 4.63 14.31
N ALA A 96 3.32 3.60 13.69
CA ALA A 96 3.87 2.87 12.56
C ALA A 96 2.93 2.98 11.36
N ASP A 97 3.37 3.60 10.27
CA ASP A 97 2.53 3.84 9.10
C ASP A 97 2.80 2.87 7.95
N CYS A 98 1.79 2.07 7.61
CA CYS A 98 1.77 1.14 6.49
C CYS A 98 1.26 1.77 5.18
N THR A 99 0.79 2.99 5.20
CA THR A 99 0.23 3.69 4.03
C THR A 99 1.28 3.85 2.93
N THR A 100 0.88 3.84 1.66
CA THR A 100 1.75 4.40 0.63
C THR A 100 1.63 5.92 0.67
N ALA A 101 2.62 6.57 1.26
CA ALA A 101 2.61 8.00 1.54
C ALA A 101 3.77 8.74 0.83
N MET A 102 3.60 10.06 0.68
CA MET A 102 4.67 10.94 0.20
C MET A 102 5.72 11.14 1.31
N PRO A 103 7.01 11.13 0.99
CA PRO A 103 8.08 11.32 1.96
C PRO A 103 7.95 12.60 2.79
N ASP A 104 7.53 13.70 2.19
CA ASP A 104 7.37 14.99 2.88
C ASP A 104 6.24 14.94 3.92
N SER A 105 5.12 14.29 3.58
CA SER A 105 4.03 14.03 4.53
C SER A 105 4.51 13.17 5.71
N THR A 106 5.31 12.15 5.42
CA THR A 106 5.93 11.28 6.43
C THR A 106 6.80 12.06 7.40
N LEU A 107 7.69 12.90 6.88
CA LEU A 107 8.59 13.73 7.71
C LEU A 107 7.82 14.75 8.56
N LYS A 108 6.80 15.38 7.99
CA LYS A 108 5.89 16.30 8.70
C LYS A 108 5.20 15.62 9.88
N ILE A 109 4.64 14.43 9.65
CA ILE A 109 3.97 13.63 10.69
C ILE A 109 4.96 13.20 11.76
N ALA A 110 6.12 12.68 11.36
CA ALA A 110 7.15 12.23 12.28
C ALA A 110 7.63 13.35 13.22
N ALA A 111 7.81 14.57 12.68
CA ALA A 111 8.16 15.74 13.49
C ALA A 111 7.09 16.05 14.53
N ALA A 112 5.82 16.09 14.13
CA ALA A 112 4.70 16.39 15.04
C ALA A 112 4.52 15.29 16.12
N ILE A 113 4.69 14.03 15.77
CA ILE A 113 4.64 12.90 16.73
C ILE A 113 5.78 13.02 17.75
N LYS A 114 6.98 13.38 17.29
CA LYS A 114 8.15 13.58 18.16
C LYS A 114 7.94 14.72 19.18
N GLU A 115 7.26 15.80 18.81
CA GLU A 115 6.90 16.91 19.72
C GLU A 115 6.02 16.45 20.88
N LYS A 116 5.24 15.38 20.70
CA LYS A 116 4.45 14.74 21.77
C LYS A 116 5.26 13.77 22.64
N GLY A 117 6.57 13.64 22.40
CA GLY A 117 7.41 12.66 23.08
C GLY A 117 7.16 11.22 22.64
N ALA A 118 6.44 11.04 21.53
CA ALA A 118 6.18 9.76 20.87
C ALA A 118 7.21 9.49 19.77
N ARG A 119 7.20 8.28 19.21
CA ARG A 119 8.12 7.85 18.13
C ARG A 119 7.33 7.50 16.87
N PHE A 120 7.94 7.69 15.73
CA PHE A 120 7.36 7.35 14.44
C PHE A 120 8.29 6.47 13.62
N VAL A 121 7.72 5.50 12.91
CA VAL A 121 8.38 4.68 11.89
C VAL A 121 7.45 4.50 10.70
N ASP A 122 7.98 4.47 9.50
CA ASP A 122 7.25 4.13 8.30
C ASP A 122 7.52 2.66 7.93
N ILE A 123 6.45 1.92 7.68
CA ILE A 123 6.48 0.48 7.43
C ILE A 123 5.56 0.09 6.26
N PRO A 124 5.62 0.80 5.11
CA PRO A 124 4.80 0.44 3.97
C PRO A 124 5.04 -0.99 3.53
N MET A 125 4.01 -1.56 2.90
CA MET A 125 3.95 -2.98 2.58
C MET A 125 3.91 -3.24 1.09
N SER A 126 4.33 -4.43 0.70
CA SER A 126 4.06 -5.03 -0.59
C SER A 126 3.37 -6.39 -0.43
N ARG A 127 2.98 -7.00 -1.55
CA ARG A 127 2.10 -8.16 -1.72
C ARG A 127 0.61 -7.77 -1.70
N THR A 128 -0.29 -8.75 -1.62
CA THR A 128 -1.73 -8.60 -1.88
C THR A 128 -2.57 -8.85 -0.61
N PRO A 129 -3.88 -8.59 -0.62
CA PRO A 129 -4.75 -8.92 0.50
C PRO A 129 -4.70 -10.40 0.91
N LYS A 130 -4.43 -11.32 -0.03
CA LYS A 130 -4.28 -12.74 0.27
C LYS A 130 -3.09 -13.00 1.21
N GLU A 131 -1.96 -12.35 0.96
CA GLU A 131 -0.79 -12.46 1.84
C GLU A 131 -1.00 -11.70 3.16
N ALA A 132 -1.76 -10.59 3.17
CA ALA A 132 -2.14 -9.92 4.41
C ALA A 132 -2.94 -10.86 5.32
N GLU A 133 -3.96 -11.55 4.77
CA GLU A 133 -4.74 -12.55 5.50
C GLU A 133 -3.91 -13.74 5.97
N ALA A 134 -2.88 -14.13 5.24
CA ALA A 134 -1.98 -15.23 5.57
C ALA A 134 -0.84 -14.84 6.55
N GLY A 135 -0.72 -13.57 6.96
CA GLY A 135 0.39 -13.09 7.78
C GLY A 135 1.74 -13.07 7.05
N LYS A 136 1.73 -12.89 5.74
CA LYS A 136 2.91 -13.00 4.86
C LYS A 136 3.18 -11.73 4.06
N LEU A 137 3.03 -10.56 4.68
CA LEU A 137 3.39 -9.31 4.03
C LEU A 137 4.91 -9.12 3.95
N CYS A 138 5.34 -8.29 3.02
CA CYS A 138 6.70 -7.76 2.97
C CYS A 138 6.67 -6.30 3.40
N LEU A 139 7.42 -5.93 4.43
CA LEU A 139 7.51 -4.57 4.95
C LEU A 139 8.84 -3.94 4.58
N MET A 140 8.80 -2.70 4.13
CA MET A 140 9.94 -1.84 3.92
C MET A 140 9.97 -0.83 5.06
N THR A 141 10.91 -0.94 6.01
CA THR A 141 10.85 -0.15 7.25
C THR A 141 11.85 0.99 7.24
N GLY A 142 11.39 2.18 7.61
CA GLY A 142 12.20 3.36 7.83
C GLY A 142 12.05 3.87 9.26
N GLY A 143 13.17 4.27 9.89
CA GLY A 143 13.17 4.80 11.25
C GLY A 143 14.27 4.25 12.13
N ASP A 144 14.27 4.66 13.40
CA ASP A 144 15.26 4.25 14.38
C ASP A 144 15.27 2.73 14.58
N PRO A 145 16.42 2.04 14.41
CA PRO A 145 16.54 0.59 14.54
C PRO A 145 16.09 0.05 15.90
N ALA A 146 16.33 0.78 16.98
CA ALA A 146 15.91 0.35 18.32
C ALA A 146 14.38 0.37 18.46
N THR A 147 13.73 1.39 17.90
CA THR A 147 12.26 1.48 17.84
C THR A 147 11.67 0.36 16.98
N LEU A 148 12.27 0.07 15.83
CA LEU A 148 11.85 -1.05 14.97
C LEU A 148 12.02 -2.41 15.65
N ALA A 149 13.13 -2.61 16.40
CA ALA A 149 13.36 -3.84 17.17
C ALA A 149 12.31 -4.02 18.29
N GLU A 150 11.87 -2.93 18.93
CA GLU A 150 10.84 -2.97 19.98
C GLU A 150 9.48 -3.45 19.45
N ILE A 151 9.07 -2.99 18.26
CA ILE A 151 7.79 -3.38 17.65
C ILE A 151 7.87 -4.63 16.79
N ARG A 152 9.08 -5.16 16.53
CA ARG A 152 9.32 -6.32 15.68
C ARG A 152 8.41 -7.51 15.98
N PRO A 153 8.15 -7.89 17.26
CA PRO A 153 7.27 -9.01 17.58
C PRO A 153 5.83 -8.80 17.10
N VAL A 154 5.35 -7.54 17.01
CA VAL A 154 4.02 -7.24 16.45
C VAL A 154 4.07 -7.30 14.91
N LEU A 155 5.13 -6.80 14.29
CA LEU A 155 5.29 -6.86 12.84
C LEU A 155 5.37 -8.31 12.33
N ASP A 156 6.05 -9.19 13.06
CA ASP A 156 6.15 -10.63 12.75
C ASP A 156 4.79 -11.37 12.81
N CYS A 157 3.74 -10.76 13.37
CA CYS A 157 2.40 -11.33 13.32
C CYS A 157 1.82 -11.35 11.89
N PHE A 158 2.16 -10.36 11.06
CA PHE A 158 1.52 -10.16 9.76
C PHE A 158 2.51 -10.04 8.58
N ALA A 159 3.81 -10.18 8.83
CA ALA A 159 4.85 -10.11 7.80
C ALA A 159 5.87 -11.22 7.97
N ASP A 160 6.34 -11.79 6.85
CA ASP A 160 7.40 -12.81 6.80
C ASP A 160 8.73 -12.26 6.23
N LEU A 161 8.70 -11.05 5.66
CA LEU A 161 9.88 -10.34 5.18
C LEU A 161 9.83 -8.89 5.67
N ILE A 162 10.79 -8.49 6.48
CA ILE A 162 10.91 -7.13 7.02
C ILE A 162 12.31 -6.61 6.73
N VAL A 163 12.37 -5.58 5.89
CA VAL A 163 13.64 -5.00 5.41
C VAL A 163 13.79 -3.59 5.96
N HIS A 164 14.86 -3.34 6.72
CA HIS A 164 15.21 -1.99 7.16
C HIS A 164 15.86 -1.23 6.01
N CYS A 165 15.26 -0.09 5.64
CA CYS A 165 15.63 0.69 4.46
C CYS A 165 16.42 1.96 4.80
N GLY A 166 16.52 2.32 6.08
CA GLY A 166 17.21 3.53 6.55
C GLY A 166 16.38 4.34 7.54
N ASP A 167 16.66 5.64 7.63
CA ASP A 167 15.98 6.57 8.53
C ASP A 167 14.49 6.75 8.17
N VAL A 168 13.75 7.51 8.99
CA VAL A 168 12.34 7.86 8.75
C VAL A 168 12.14 8.35 7.32
N SER A 169 11.12 7.87 6.66
CA SER A 169 10.75 8.01 5.26
C SER A 169 11.50 7.11 4.26
N ALA A 170 12.54 6.38 4.66
CA ALA A 170 13.25 5.48 3.75
C ALA A 170 12.37 4.34 3.26
N GLY A 171 11.52 3.76 4.12
CA GLY A 171 10.55 2.74 3.74
C GLY A 171 9.56 3.25 2.68
N HIS A 172 8.98 4.45 2.89
CA HIS A 172 8.09 5.06 1.89
C HIS A 172 8.80 5.35 0.57
N ARG A 173 10.03 5.84 0.59
CA ARG A 173 10.82 6.06 -0.64
C ARG A 173 11.05 4.74 -1.40
N VAL A 174 11.47 3.68 -0.70
CA VAL A 174 11.62 2.35 -1.31
C VAL A 174 10.28 1.83 -1.85
N LYS A 175 9.17 2.06 -1.13
CA LYS A 175 7.84 1.71 -1.60
C LYS A 175 7.47 2.40 -2.91
N LEU A 176 7.76 3.68 -3.05
CA LEU A 176 7.46 4.42 -4.29
C LEU A 176 8.32 3.91 -5.45
N VAL A 177 9.60 3.64 -5.24
CA VAL A 177 10.48 3.03 -6.26
C VAL A 177 9.96 1.64 -6.66
N ASN A 178 9.63 0.78 -5.68
CA ASN A 178 9.07 -0.54 -5.94
C ASN A 178 7.77 -0.47 -6.75
N ASN A 179 6.88 0.47 -6.41
CA ASN A 179 5.62 0.60 -7.13
C ASN A 179 5.81 1.19 -8.53
N MET A 180 6.77 2.12 -8.71
CA MET A 180 7.13 2.58 -10.06
C MET A 180 7.59 1.41 -10.95
N LEU A 181 8.47 0.54 -10.45
CA LEU A 181 8.92 -0.65 -11.20
C LEU A 181 7.74 -1.57 -11.52
N SER A 182 6.93 -1.94 -10.51
CA SER A 182 5.82 -2.87 -10.70
C SER A 182 4.76 -2.32 -11.65
N LEU A 183 4.35 -1.07 -11.48
CA LEU A 183 3.30 -0.43 -12.29
C LEU A 183 3.82 -0.08 -13.70
N GLY A 184 5.11 0.25 -13.82
CA GLY A 184 5.78 0.41 -15.09
C GLY A 184 5.80 -0.88 -15.90
N TYR A 185 6.21 -1.99 -15.27
CA TYR A 185 6.13 -3.32 -15.89
C TYR A 185 4.69 -3.67 -16.29
N GLY A 186 3.71 -3.31 -15.47
CA GLY A 186 2.29 -3.49 -15.80
C GLY A 186 1.88 -2.72 -17.05
N MET A 187 2.26 -1.45 -17.18
CA MET A 187 1.90 -0.62 -18.33
C MET A 187 2.57 -1.12 -19.62
N VAL A 188 3.89 -1.36 -19.60
CA VAL A 188 4.63 -1.92 -20.75
C VAL A 188 4.03 -3.26 -21.18
N THR A 189 3.66 -4.10 -20.21
CA THR A 189 3.02 -5.40 -20.50
C THR A 189 1.64 -5.22 -21.14
N ALA A 190 0.83 -4.26 -20.66
CA ALA A 190 -0.50 -4.01 -21.23
C ALA A 190 -0.41 -3.57 -22.70
N GLU A 191 0.53 -2.69 -23.03
CA GLU A 191 0.80 -2.27 -24.42
C GLU A 191 1.27 -3.45 -25.28
N ALA A 192 2.21 -4.26 -24.79
CA ALA A 192 2.74 -5.42 -25.51
C ALA A 192 1.66 -6.47 -25.78
N LEU A 193 0.81 -6.81 -24.76
CA LEU A 193 -0.29 -7.74 -24.93
C LEU A 193 -1.36 -7.24 -25.90
N LEU A 194 -1.67 -5.93 -25.87
CA LEU A 194 -2.59 -5.32 -26.84
C LEU A 194 -2.03 -5.41 -28.27
N ALA A 195 -0.74 -5.08 -28.46
CA ALA A 195 -0.08 -5.17 -29.75
C ALA A 195 -0.08 -6.61 -30.27
N ALA A 196 0.24 -7.58 -29.41
CA ALA A 196 0.21 -9.01 -29.76
C ALA A 196 -1.21 -9.47 -30.17
N LYS A 197 -2.23 -9.10 -29.39
CA LYS A 197 -3.65 -9.41 -29.68
C LYS A 197 -4.08 -8.84 -31.04
N ARG A 198 -3.73 -7.59 -31.35
CA ARG A 198 -4.06 -6.95 -32.63
C ARG A 198 -3.24 -7.49 -33.80
N GLY A 199 -2.02 -7.95 -33.54
CA GLY A 199 -1.15 -8.60 -34.52
C GLY A 199 -1.48 -10.07 -34.80
N GLY A 200 -2.52 -10.63 -34.18
CA GLY A 200 -2.92 -12.02 -34.36
C GLY A 200 -1.98 -13.03 -33.70
N ILE A 201 -1.16 -12.61 -32.74
CA ILE A 201 -0.25 -13.51 -32.01
C ILE A 201 -1.05 -14.31 -30.99
N ASP A 202 -0.81 -15.62 -30.91
CA ASP A 202 -1.33 -16.45 -29.83
C ASP A 202 -0.71 -16.02 -28.50
N LEU A 203 -1.56 -15.49 -27.60
CA LEU A 203 -1.10 -14.99 -26.29
C LEU A 203 -0.57 -16.09 -25.38
N LYS A 204 -0.98 -17.37 -25.57
CA LYS A 204 -0.41 -18.50 -24.81
C LYS A 204 1.01 -18.78 -25.27
N ALA A 205 1.24 -18.84 -26.58
CA ALA A 205 2.58 -18.97 -27.12
C ALA A 205 3.50 -17.80 -26.73
N LEU A 206 2.98 -16.56 -26.74
CA LEU A 206 3.73 -15.41 -26.24
C LEU A 206 4.10 -15.56 -24.76
N ARG A 207 3.15 -16.00 -23.92
CA ARG A 207 3.40 -16.25 -22.50
C ARG A 207 4.50 -17.27 -22.26
N ASP A 208 4.50 -18.37 -23.04
CA ASP A 208 5.51 -19.41 -22.93
C ASP A 208 6.91 -18.87 -23.29
N VAL A 209 7.02 -18.13 -24.39
CA VAL A 209 8.27 -17.49 -24.82
C VAL A 209 8.79 -16.52 -23.76
N VAL A 210 7.93 -15.62 -23.27
CA VAL A 210 8.32 -14.62 -22.25
C VAL A 210 8.70 -15.31 -20.93
N SER A 211 7.99 -16.37 -20.55
CA SER A 211 8.27 -17.12 -19.30
C SER A 211 9.67 -17.73 -19.29
N GLY A 212 10.21 -18.10 -20.45
CA GLY A 212 11.57 -18.64 -20.60
C GLY A 212 12.66 -17.58 -20.73
N GLY A 213 12.33 -16.28 -20.78
CA GLY A 213 13.26 -15.22 -21.09
C GLY A 213 13.37 -14.11 -20.03
N GLY A 214 14.26 -13.15 -20.29
CA GLY A 214 14.55 -12.01 -19.40
C GLY A 214 13.42 -11.00 -19.28
N ALA A 215 12.39 -11.06 -20.14
CA ALA A 215 11.21 -10.18 -20.06
C ALA A 215 10.17 -10.69 -19.05
N ASN A 216 10.36 -11.88 -18.48
CA ASN A 216 9.43 -12.42 -17.49
C ASN A 216 9.42 -11.61 -16.19
N SER A 217 8.22 -11.40 -15.69
CA SER A 217 8.01 -10.77 -14.39
C SER A 217 6.68 -11.23 -13.78
N VAL A 218 6.54 -11.09 -12.47
CA VAL A 218 5.25 -11.35 -11.78
C VAL A 218 4.12 -10.50 -12.38
N MET A 219 4.43 -9.25 -12.77
CA MET A 219 3.44 -8.37 -13.39
C MET A 219 3.03 -8.84 -14.78
N PHE A 220 4.00 -9.30 -15.60
CA PHE A 220 3.69 -9.90 -16.89
C PHE A 220 2.74 -11.10 -16.73
N GLN A 221 3.05 -12.03 -15.82
CA GLN A 221 2.22 -13.23 -15.63
C GLN A 221 0.77 -12.88 -15.21
N ARG A 222 0.60 -11.88 -14.33
CA ARG A 222 -0.73 -11.43 -13.88
C ARG A 222 -1.55 -10.78 -15.00
N LEU A 223 -0.93 -9.95 -15.83
CA LEU A 223 -1.62 -9.33 -16.96
C LEU A 223 -1.88 -10.35 -18.08
N ALA A 224 -0.96 -11.28 -18.33
CA ALA A 224 -1.15 -12.35 -19.30
C ALA A 224 -2.31 -13.27 -18.88
N ALA A 225 -2.43 -13.61 -17.59
CA ALA A 225 -3.56 -14.39 -17.09
C ALA A 225 -4.90 -13.66 -17.34
N TYR A 226 -4.95 -12.35 -17.14
CA TYR A 226 -6.13 -11.56 -17.49
C TYR A 226 -6.43 -11.59 -19.00
N ALA A 227 -5.42 -11.33 -19.83
CA ALA A 227 -5.59 -11.24 -21.28
C ALA A 227 -5.98 -12.59 -21.93
N ILE A 228 -5.58 -13.72 -21.34
CA ILE A 228 -5.83 -15.07 -21.85
C ILE A 228 -7.09 -15.69 -21.22
N GLU A 229 -7.26 -15.53 -19.91
CA GLU A 229 -8.23 -16.27 -19.09
C GLU A 229 -9.32 -15.35 -18.50
N ASN A 230 -9.23 -14.04 -18.73
CA ASN A 230 -10.09 -13.01 -18.13
C ASN A 230 -10.04 -13.01 -16.58
N ASP A 231 -8.94 -13.48 -15.98
CA ASP A 231 -8.73 -13.51 -14.53
C ASP A 231 -8.08 -12.20 -14.03
N ASN A 232 -8.90 -11.28 -13.51
CA ASN A 232 -8.42 -10.03 -12.90
C ASN A 232 -8.17 -10.16 -11.38
N THR A 233 -8.32 -11.35 -10.80
CA THR A 233 -8.24 -11.54 -9.35
C THR A 233 -6.81 -11.65 -8.83
N GLN A 234 -5.85 -11.93 -9.69
CA GLN A 234 -4.44 -12.11 -9.34
C GLN A 234 -3.72 -10.79 -8.99
N LEU A 235 -4.30 -9.65 -9.35
CA LEU A 235 -3.82 -8.32 -8.97
C LEU A 235 -4.99 -7.39 -8.67
N ARG A 236 -5.47 -7.43 -7.44
CA ARG A 236 -6.53 -6.54 -6.95
C ARG A 236 -5.96 -5.19 -6.53
N PHE A 237 -5.46 -4.44 -7.50
CA PHE A 237 -4.88 -3.12 -7.33
C PHE A 237 -5.57 -2.14 -8.27
N ALA A 238 -6.33 -1.19 -7.71
CA ALA A 238 -7.15 -0.27 -8.47
C ALA A 238 -6.31 0.70 -9.32
N ILE A 239 -6.79 1.05 -10.51
CA ILE A 239 -6.16 1.99 -11.43
C ILE A 239 -5.97 3.37 -10.77
N ALA A 240 -6.92 3.83 -9.94
CA ALA A 240 -6.76 5.07 -9.18
C ALA A 240 -5.56 5.03 -8.22
N ASN A 241 -5.31 3.88 -7.58
CA ASN A 241 -4.14 3.69 -6.72
C ASN A 241 -2.84 3.64 -7.53
N ALA A 242 -2.87 3.06 -8.73
CA ALA A 242 -1.72 3.05 -9.62
C ALA A 242 -1.35 4.48 -10.07
N ALA A 243 -2.33 5.27 -10.52
CA ALA A 243 -2.14 6.67 -10.86
C ALA A 243 -1.55 7.47 -9.68
N LYS A 244 -2.11 7.29 -8.48
CA LYS A 244 -1.63 7.95 -7.25
C LYS A 244 -0.18 7.56 -6.93
N ASP A 245 0.15 6.28 -6.93
CA ASP A 245 1.47 5.81 -6.50
C ASP A 245 2.57 6.25 -7.47
N VAL A 246 2.31 6.21 -8.78
CA VAL A 246 3.26 6.73 -9.77
C VAL A 246 3.40 8.25 -9.67
N ARG A 247 2.31 8.98 -9.41
CA ARG A 247 2.37 10.42 -9.14
C ARG A 247 3.24 10.73 -7.91
N TYR A 248 3.10 9.97 -6.83
CA TYR A 248 3.93 10.15 -5.64
C TYR A 248 5.41 9.92 -5.94
N PHE A 249 5.73 8.92 -6.77
CA PHE A 249 7.08 8.68 -7.24
C PHE A 249 7.62 9.88 -8.04
N THR A 250 6.85 10.42 -9.00
CA THR A 250 7.30 11.56 -9.80
C THR A 250 7.52 12.81 -8.95
N HIS A 251 6.65 13.10 -7.98
CA HIS A 251 6.83 14.21 -7.04
C HIS A 251 8.06 14.03 -6.16
N MET A 252 8.31 12.80 -5.66
CA MET A 252 9.55 12.51 -4.93
C MET A 252 10.79 12.79 -5.80
N CYS A 253 10.77 12.38 -7.07
CA CYS A 253 11.88 12.61 -7.98
C CYS A 253 12.07 14.09 -8.32
N GLU A 254 10.99 14.87 -8.45
CA GLU A 254 11.04 16.33 -8.62
C GLU A 254 11.79 16.99 -7.46
N SER A 255 11.49 16.60 -6.21
CA SER A 255 12.19 17.12 -5.02
C SER A 255 13.68 16.75 -4.98
N LEU A 256 14.08 15.69 -5.69
CA LEU A 256 15.44 15.21 -5.83
C LEU A 256 16.15 15.72 -7.10
N ALA A 257 15.48 16.58 -7.87
CA ALA A 257 15.95 17.06 -9.19
C ALA A 257 16.28 15.92 -10.19
N VAL A 258 15.52 14.82 -10.15
CA VAL A 258 15.64 13.68 -11.07
C VAL A 258 14.56 13.75 -12.14
N ALA A 259 14.95 13.87 -13.42
CA ALA A 259 14.02 13.80 -14.53
C ALA A 259 13.48 12.37 -14.74
N THR A 260 12.16 12.23 -14.88
CA THR A 260 11.48 10.91 -14.95
C THR A 260 10.51 10.82 -16.14
N PRO A 261 10.98 10.97 -17.40
CA PRO A 261 10.08 11.00 -18.56
C PRO A 261 9.23 9.72 -18.70
N VAL A 262 9.78 8.55 -18.41
CA VAL A 262 9.06 7.27 -18.46
C VAL A 262 7.97 7.21 -17.39
N ALA A 263 8.29 7.59 -16.14
CA ALA A 263 7.29 7.59 -15.06
C ALA A 263 6.17 8.60 -15.31
N GLN A 264 6.48 9.76 -15.89
CA GLN A 264 5.45 10.74 -16.29
C GLN A 264 4.49 10.16 -17.33
N ALA A 265 5.00 9.47 -18.36
CA ALA A 265 4.16 8.82 -19.36
C ALA A 265 3.25 7.75 -18.75
N ILE A 266 3.80 6.91 -17.88
CA ILE A 266 3.06 5.86 -17.15
C ILE A 266 2.00 6.48 -16.23
N HIS A 267 2.34 7.54 -15.50
CA HIS A 267 1.38 8.28 -14.67
C HIS A 267 0.20 8.79 -15.51
N GLN A 268 0.48 9.46 -16.64
CA GLN A 268 -0.56 9.99 -17.50
C GLN A 268 -1.50 8.89 -18.02
N ALA A 269 -0.96 7.74 -18.42
CA ALA A 269 -1.78 6.63 -18.90
C ALA A 269 -2.76 6.12 -17.81
N TYR A 270 -2.30 5.90 -16.57
CA TYR A 270 -3.19 5.52 -15.47
C TYR A 270 -4.17 6.64 -15.10
N ALA A 271 -3.75 7.90 -15.09
CA ALA A 271 -4.62 9.05 -14.79
C ALA A 271 -5.73 9.22 -15.84
N MET A 272 -5.41 9.06 -17.11
CA MET A 272 -6.39 9.07 -18.20
C MET A 272 -7.41 7.93 -18.03
N ALA A 273 -6.95 6.71 -17.76
CA ALA A 273 -7.83 5.58 -17.52
C ALA A 273 -8.79 5.85 -16.34
N ALA A 274 -8.27 6.39 -15.23
CA ALA A 274 -9.09 6.74 -14.08
C ALA A 274 -10.16 7.80 -14.43
N ASN A 275 -9.79 8.84 -15.18
CA ASN A 275 -10.70 9.91 -15.62
C ASN A 275 -11.75 9.42 -16.62
N MET A 276 -11.47 8.37 -17.38
CA MET A 276 -12.43 7.71 -18.28
C MET A 276 -13.43 6.80 -17.56
N GLY A 277 -13.41 6.74 -16.23
CA GLY A 277 -14.34 5.93 -15.43
C GLY A 277 -13.81 4.55 -14.99
N TYR A 278 -12.53 4.25 -15.25
CA TYR A 278 -11.93 2.96 -14.87
C TYR A 278 -11.20 3.00 -13.52
N ALA A 279 -11.40 4.06 -12.73
CA ALA A 279 -10.68 4.30 -11.47
C ALA A 279 -10.69 3.11 -10.50
N GLU A 280 -11.84 2.45 -10.35
CA GLU A 280 -12.04 1.32 -9.43
C GLU A 280 -11.72 -0.05 -10.06
N GLN A 281 -11.45 -0.09 -11.36
CA GLN A 281 -11.01 -1.32 -12.00
C GLN A 281 -9.55 -1.64 -11.65
N TYR A 282 -9.18 -2.92 -11.79
CA TYR A 282 -7.84 -3.36 -11.45
C TYR A 282 -6.85 -3.19 -12.63
N VAL A 283 -5.59 -2.98 -12.31
CA VAL A 283 -4.50 -2.73 -13.29
C VAL A 283 -4.48 -3.71 -14.48
N PRO A 284 -4.78 -5.01 -14.36
CA PRO A 284 -4.81 -5.90 -15.51
C PRO A 284 -5.78 -5.47 -16.63
N THR A 285 -6.86 -4.77 -16.30
CA THR A 285 -7.83 -4.29 -17.30
C THR A 285 -7.27 -3.18 -18.20
N MET A 286 -6.06 -2.66 -17.92
CA MET A 286 -5.39 -1.69 -18.79
C MET A 286 -5.20 -2.20 -20.23
N VAL A 287 -5.10 -3.50 -20.44
CA VAL A 287 -5.05 -4.09 -21.79
C VAL A 287 -6.28 -3.69 -22.62
N ASP A 288 -7.48 -3.77 -22.02
CA ASP A 288 -8.73 -3.42 -22.70
C ASP A 288 -8.94 -1.90 -22.75
N VAL A 289 -8.56 -1.17 -21.70
CA VAL A 289 -8.62 0.31 -21.68
C VAL A 289 -7.77 0.90 -22.81
N LEU A 290 -6.54 0.43 -22.98
CA LEU A 290 -5.68 0.82 -24.08
C LEU A 290 -6.26 0.39 -25.44
N GLY A 291 -6.94 -0.75 -25.49
CA GLY A 291 -7.68 -1.21 -26.67
C GLY A 291 -8.72 -0.19 -27.13
N GLN A 292 -9.54 0.30 -26.20
CA GLN A 292 -10.57 1.31 -26.45
C GLN A 292 -9.98 2.67 -26.91
N TRP A 293 -8.85 3.11 -26.31
CA TRP A 293 -8.18 4.35 -26.76
C TRP A 293 -7.73 4.29 -28.22
N ASN A 294 -7.42 3.09 -28.70
CA ASN A 294 -6.93 2.83 -30.04
C ASN A 294 -8.04 2.39 -31.01
N GLU A 295 -9.31 2.42 -30.60
CA GLU A 295 -10.42 2.18 -31.53
C GLU A 295 -10.61 3.40 -32.43
N LYS A 296 -10.62 3.13 -33.76
CA LYS A 296 -11.02 4.17 -34.72
C LYS A 296 -12.50 4.44 -34.47
N LYS A 297 -12.84 5.67 -34.03
CA LYS A 297 -14.25 6.13 -34.14
C LYS A 297 -14.63 6.04 -35.61
N LYS A 298 -15.59 5.16 -35.91
CA LYS A 298 -16.21 5.10 -37.25
C LYS A 298 -17.00 6.35 -37.51
#